data_69435cc48c506f5d8747ef8f3aa582b0
#
_entry.id   69435cc48c506f5d8747ef8f3aa582b0
#
_cell.length_a   1.000
_cell.length_b   1.000
_cell.length_c   1.000
_cell.angle_alpha   90.00
_cell.angle_beta   90.00
_cell.angle_gamma   90.00
#
_symmetry.space_group_name_H-M   'P 1'
#
loop_
_entity.id
_entity.type
_entity.pdbx_description
1 polymer ?
#
loop_
_entity_poly.entity_id
_entity_poly.type
_entity_poly.pdbx_seq_one_letter_code
_entity_poly.pdbx_strand_id
1 'polypeptide(L)'
;MKKTILILSVVLTTLTIFMMTAKVNAQKTDLKVVSLTKTQVYLDEFKKFVEVPKDYLFYSVSKVKVDNVSAYLFRFEKHENKGLGGEYFSFLISENKEILGFSNMDKKYSDTKMLSKAETEKIAKEFLLKMDKSLVNDLKNLWIERHDEEILVNGQNTVLAGMKYKCYRSSQKDYAWVIVGFDGSVMTFERNIKWNTIAQKRITEKWLHDSWLKEQKIVVQSEEEILKNMVEETFANGALNELNTEAMRQGFHPDFAILIAKENNLFRLPLHDWMKVVEEYKNSPGKVKSGIRNLDYTIEVLEIIGNTAVVKTQFFRDKKLIITDYLSYIKYPDGWKAVAKVSNEHITNPLHLNL
;
A
#
# COMPACT_ATOMS: atom_id res chain seq x y z
N MET A 1 11.38 82.35 47.06
CA MET A 1 10.33 81.44 46.61
C MET A 1 10.87 80.72 45.39
N LYS A 2 11.42 79.49 45.59
CA LYS A 2 11.90 78.65 44.51
C LYS A 2 10.95 77.47 44.37
N LYS A 3 10.33 77.37 43.19
CA LYS A 3 9.46 76.22 42.84
C LYS A 3 10.33 75.06 42.35
N THR A 4 10.29 73.95 43.09
CA THR A 4 10.95 72.72 42.69
C THR A 4 10.00 71.94 41.77
N ILE A 5 10.40 71.71 40.55
CA ILE A 5 9.66 70.87 39.57
C ILE A 5 10.17 69.46 39.75
N LEU A 6 9.26 68.55 40.16
CA LEU A 6 9.51 67.13 40.26
C LEU A 6 9.29 66.53 38.90
N ILE A 7 10.34 66.03 38.25
CA ILE A 7 10.27 65.26 36.99
C ILE A 7 10.05 63.78 37.33
N LEU A 8 8.85 63.30 37.05
CA LEU A 8 8.50 61.88 37.18
C LEU A 8 8.92 61.18 35.90
N SER A 9 10.04 60.45 35.93
CA SER A 9 10.45 59.60 34.81
C SER A 9 9.67 58.28 34.85
N VAL A 10 8.74 58.12 33.91
CA VAL A 10 8.07 56.85 33.64
C VAL A 10 9.02 55.97 32.84
N VAL A 11 9.59 54.96 33.46
CA VAL A 11 10.32 53.88 32.76
C VAL A 11 9.31 52.96 32.17
N LEU A 12 9.10 53.03 30.88
CA LEU A 12 8.28 52.13 30.10
C LEU A 12 9.08 50.87 29.78
N THR A 13 8.98 49.85 30.62
CA THR A 13 9.53 48.52 30.33
C THR A 13 8.65 47.82 29.29
N THR A 14 9.06 47.87 28.02
CA THR A 14 8.49 47.05 26.96
C THR A 14 8.89 45.60 27.17
N LEU A 15 7.95 44.81 27.70
CA LEU A 15 8.07 43.35 27.79
C LEU A 15 7.86 42.78 26.39
N THR A 16 8.95 42.56 25.67
CA THR A 16 8.92 41.84 24.38
C THR A 16 8.67 40.37 24.68
N ILE A 17 7.40 39.92 24.59
CA ILE A 17 7.05 38.52 24.57
C ILE A 17 7.55 37.94 23.27
N PHE A 18 8.66 37.26 23.32
CA PHE A 18 9.18 36.42 22.24
C PHE A 18 8.27 35.16 22.16
N MET A 19 7.20 35.27 21.35
CA MET A 19 6.47 34.07 20.95
C MET A 19 7.40 33.23 20.06
N MET A 20 8.11 32.27 20.66
CA MET A 20 8.69 31.16 19.93
C MET A 20 7.52 30.35 19.35
N THR A 21 7.10 30.70 18.15
CA THR A 21 6.34 29.76 17.31
C THR A 21 7.30 28.64 16.95
N ALA A 22 7.29 27.58 17.75
CA ALA A 22 7.84 26.32 17.33
C ALA A 22 7.08 25.93 16.04
N LYS A 23 7.67 26.19 14.89
CA LYS A 23 7.27 25.51 13.65
C LYS A 23 7.46 24.04 13.92
N VAL A 24 6.38 23.36 14.29
CA VAL A 24 6.30 21.91 14.14
C VAL A 24 6.47 21.70 12.63
N ASN A 25 7.69 21.38 12.22
CA ASN A 25 7.94 20.82 10.91
C ASN A 25 7.09 19.56 10.89
N ALA A 26 5.91 19.64 10.28
CA ALA A 26 5.19 18.45 9.86
C ALA A 26 6.20 17.73 8.96
N GLN A 27 6.80 16.69 9.49
CA GLN A 27 7.64 15.79 8.73
C GLN A 27 6.74 15.28 7.62
N LYS A 28 7.04 15.70 6.39
CA LYS A 28 6.35 15.22 5.19
C LYS A 28 6.50 13.70 5.23
N THR A 29 5.44 13.01 5.56
CA THR A 29 5.43 11.56 5.68
C THR A 29 5.45 11.03 4.26
N ASP A 30 6.65 10.80 3.74
CA ASP A 30 6.83 10.25 2.41
C ASP A 30 6.34 8.81 2.41
N LEU A 31 5.16 8.58 1.87
CA LEU A 31 4.70 7.27 1.44
C LEU A 31 5.65 6.82 0.33
N LYS A 32 6.52 5.87 0.65
CA LYS A 32 7.32 5.22 -0.37
C LYS A 32 6.60 3.95 -0.81
N VAL A 33 5.97 4.00 -1.97
CA VAL A 33 5.40 2.80 -2.58
C VAL A 33 6.50 1.78 -2.84
N VAL A 34 6.20 0.53 -2.55
CA VAL A 34 7.11 -0.60 -2.66
C VAL A 34 6.42 -1.66 -3.52
N SER A 35 7.18 -2.45 -4.24
CA SER A 35 6.65 -3.56 -5.00
C SER A 35 6.02 -4.63 -4.11
N LEU A 36 4.88 -5.18 -4.55
CA LEU A 36 4.26 -6.35 -3.93
C LEU A 36 5.24 -7.52 -3.89
N THR A 37 6.02 -7.71 -4.94
CA THR A 37 7.08 -8.72 -5.07
C THR A 37 8.00 -8.75 -3.86
N LYS A 38 8.52 -7.58 -3.45
CA LYS A 38 9.45 -7.47 -2.33
C LYS A 38 8.76 -7.63 -0.97
N THR A 39 7.44 -7.51 -0.95
CA THR A 39 6.64 -7.49 0.28
C THR A 39 5.70 -8.69 0.41
N GLN A 40 5.71 -9.63 -0.55
CA GLN A 40 4.86 -10.81 -0.57
C GLN A 40 4.94 -11.61 0.74
N VAL A 41 6.13 -11.74 1.29
CA VAL A 41 6.37 -12.46 2.57
C VAL A 41 5.59 -11.87 3.74
N TYR A 42 5.29 -10.57 3.72
CA TYR A 42 4.48 -9.89 4.75
C TYR A 42 2.98 -10.11 4.52
N LEU A 43 2.55 -10.12 3.26
CA LEU A 43 1.18 -10.47 2.89
C LEU A 43 0.87 -11.93 3.27
N ASP A 44 1.78 -12.86 2.99
CA ASP A 44 1.63 -14.27 3.36
C ASP A 44 1.59 -14.46 4.88
N GLU A 45 2.39 -13.70 5.63
CA GLU A 45 2.35 -13.72 7.08
C GLU A 45 1.01 -13.23 7.63
N PHE A 46 0.50 -12.10 7.11
CA PHE A 46 -0.81 -11.58 7.49
C PHE A 46 -1.94 -12.57 7.24
N LYS A 47 -1.95 -13.22 6.07
CA LYS A 47 -2.97 -14.20 5.66
C LYS A 47 -3.07 -15.44 6.55
N LYS A 48 -2.06 -15.73 7.38
CA LYS A 48 -2.14 -16.81 8.38
C LYS A 48 -3.16 -16.51 9.49
N PHE A 49 -3.43 -15.26 9.75
CA PHE A 49 -4.31 -14.80 10.83
C PHE A 49 -5.64 -14.25 10.34
N VAL A 50 -5.62 -13.50 9.23
CA VAL A 50 -6.79 -12.79 8.70
C VAL A 50 -6.86 -12.98 7.19
N GLU A 51 -8.03 -13.35 6.68
CA GLU A 51 -8.27 -13.43 5.25
C GLU A 51 -8.61 -12.05 4.69
N VAL A 52 -8.00 -11.71 3.57
CA VAL A 52 -8.43 -10.57 2.75
C VAL A 52 -9.71 -10.98 2.04
N PRO A 53 -10.80 -10.21 2.10
CA PRO A 53 -12.06 -10.57 1.44
C PRO A 53 -11.86 -10.76 -0.07
N LYS A 54 -12.51 -11.77 -0.65
CA LYS A 54 -12.27 -12.22 -2.04
C LYS A 54 -12.66 -11.20 -3.10
N ASP A 55 -13.57 -10.30 -2.78
CA ASP A 55 -14.05 -9.23 -3.67
C ASP A 55 -13.19 -7.96 -3.61
N TYR A 56 -12.09 -7.98 -2.85
CA TYR A 56 -11.13 -6.90 -2.76
C TYR A 56 -9.87 -7.25 -3.54
N LEU A 57 -9.49 -6.38 -4.47
CA LEU A 57 -8.30 -6.52 -5.28
C LEU A 57 -7.13 -5.74 -4.65
N PHE A 58 -5.93 -6.28 -4.76
CA PHE A 58 -4.73 -5.57 -4.34
C PHE A 58 -4.66 -4.20 -5.04
N TYR A 59 -4.46 -3.15 -4.25
CA TYR A 59 -4.34 -1.78 -4.74
C TYR A 59 -2.90 -1.28 -4.62
N SER A 60 -2.33 -1.29 -3.41
CA SER A 60 -0.97 -0.79 -3.19
C SER A 60 -0.33 -1.37 -1.93
N VAL A 61 0.98 -1.29 -1.86
CA VAL A 61 1.75 -1.44 -0.64
C VAL A 61 2.75 -0.30 -0.49
N SER A 62 2.80 0.29 0.69
CA SER A 62 3.67 1.43 0.98
C SER A 62 4.49 1.19 2.24
N LYS A 63 5.77 1.58 2.20
CA LYS A 63 6.60 1.61 3.40
C LYS A 63 6.26 2.87 4.20
N VAL A 64 5.95 2.71 5.47
CA VAL A 64 5.52 3.77 6.39
C VAL A 64 6.27 3.67 7.71
N LYS A 65 6.13 4.69 8.55
CA LYS A 65 6.60 4.65 9.94
C LYS A 65 5.41 4.76 10.89
N VAL A 66 5.42 3.94 11.93
CA VAL A 66 4.44 3.96 13.01
C VAL A 66 5.22 4.14 14.30
N ASP A 67 5.12 5.30 14.96
CA ASP A 67 5.92 5.62 16.17
C ASP A 67 7.43 5.26 16.01
N ASN A 68 8.02 5.57 14.84
CA ASN A 68 9.39 5.22 14.43
C ASN A 68 9.64 3.74 14.08
N VAL A 69 8.67 2.85 14.15
CA VAL A 69 8.78 1.48 13.66
C VAL A 69 8.52 1.45 12.16
N SER A 70 9.45 0.90 11.39
CA SER A 70 9.23 0.67 9.96
C SER A 70 8.19 -0.42 9.74
N ALA A 71 7.20 -0.13 8.89
CA ALA A 71 6.10 -1.03 8.59
C ALA A 71 5.67 -0.91 7.13
N TYR A 72 4.86 -1.87 6.69
CA TYR A 72 4.23 -1.88 5.39
C TYR A 72 2.71 -1.73 5.55
N LEU A 73 2.15 -0.73 4.87
CA LEU A 73 0.72 -0.52 4.72
C LEU A 73 0.27 -1.17 3.43
N PHE A 74 -0.50 -2.24 3.52
CA PHE A 74 -1.16 -2.88 2.39
C PHE A 74 -2.57 -2.35 2.24
N ARG A 75 -2.99 -2.12 1.01
CA ARG A 75 -4.34 -1.67 0.68
C ARG A 75 -4.94 -2.52 -0.42
N PHE A 76 -6.19 -2.90 -0.21
CA PHE A 76 -7.05 -3.60 -1.17
C PHE A 76 -8.34 -2.81 -1.32
N GLU A 77 -8.88 -2.73 -2.52
CA GLU A 77 -10.10 -1.99 -2.82
C GLU A 77 -11.06 -2.82 -3.65
N LYS A 78 -12.35 -2.54 -3.54
CA LYS A 78 -13.32 -3.09 -4.48
C LYS A 78 -13.11 -2.46 -5.85
N HIS A 79 -13.42 -3.21 -6.90
CA HIS A 79 -13.23 -2.80 -8.28
C HIS A 79 -13.84 -1.42 -8.64
N GLU A 80 -14.92 -1.04 -7.97
CA GLU A 80 -15.64 0.21 -8.21
C GLU A 80 -15.11 1.38 -7.37
N ASN A 81 -14.18 1.16 -6.47
CA ASN A 81 -13.64 2.21 -5.63
C ASN A 81 -12.67 3.10 -6.44
N LYS A 82 -12.79 4.41 -6.27
CA LYS A 82 -11.98 5.41 -6.98
C LYS A 82 -11.15 6.25 -6.01
N GLY A 83 -10.45 5.61 -5.10
CA GLY A 83 -9.56 6.28 -4.16
C GLY A 83 -10.06 6.33 -2.72
N LEU A 84 -9.49 7.27 -1.94
CA LEU A 84 -9.74 7.33 -0.51
C LEU A 84 -11.21 7.65 -0.16
N GLY A 85 -11.72 6.91 0.81
CA GLY A 85 -13.03 7.12 1.43
C GLY A 85 -14.10 6.14 1.01
N GLY A 86 -13.85 5.28 0.04
CA GLY A 86 -14.77 4.21 -0.37
C GLY A 86 -14.64 2.94 0.47
N GLU A 87 -15.07 1.81 -0.09
CA GLU A 87 -14.89 0.50 0.52
C GLU A 87 -13.46 0.01 0.34
N TYR A 88 -12.79 -0.35 1.44
CA TYR A 88 -11.41 -0.84 1.40
C TYR A 88 -11.12 -1.85 2.50
N PHE A 89 -10.09 -2.66 2.27
CA PHE A 89 -9.42 -3.47 3.27
C PHE A 89 -7.95 -3.04 3.33
N SER A 90 -7.48 -2.63 4.49
CA SER A 90 -6.08 -2.25 4.69
C SER A 90 -5.51 -2.94 5.92
N PHE A 91 -4.22 -3.28 5.86
CA PHE A 91 -3.52 -3.76 7.04
C PHE A 91 -2.11 -3.19 7.15
N LEU A 92 -1.61 -3.18 8.35
CA LEU A 92 -0.32 -2.63 8.72
C LEU A 92 0.50 -3.72 9.42
N ILE A 93 1.68 -4.02 8.88
CA ILE A 93 2.59 -5.05 9.40
C ILE A 93 4.01 -4.50 9.48
N SER A 94 4.68 -4.68 10.61
CA SER A 94 6.06 -4.23 10.80
C SER A 94 7.06 -5.06 9.99
N GLU A 95 8.28 -4.54 9.80
CA GLU A 95 9.37 -5.31 9.18
C GLU A 95 9.73 -6.58 9.96
N ASN A 96 9.40 -6.64 11.25
CA ASN A 96 9.54 -7.84 12.09
C ASN A 96 8.34 -8.79 11.99
N LYS A 97 7.42 -8.55 11.04
CA LYS A 97 6.21 -9.34 10.80
C LYS A 97 5.17 -9.29 11.93
N GLU A 98 5.23 -8.29 12.81
CA GLU A 98 4.18 -8.03 13.77
C GLU A 98 3.02 -7.31 13.09
N ILE A 99 1.81 -7.87 13.17
CA ILE A 99 0.59 -7.22 12.66
C ILE A 99 0.22 -6.12 13.65
N LEU A 100 0.30 -4.86 13.20
CA LEU A 100 -0.02 -3.69 14.00
C LEU A 100 -1.50 -3.34 13.95
N GLY A 101 -2.19 -3.76 12.90
CA GLY A 101 -3.63 -3.61 12.77
C GLY A 101 -4.14 -3.87 11.36
N PHE A 102 -5.46 -3.90 11.23
CA PHE A 102 -6.17 -3.88 9.95
C PHE A 102 -7.54 -3.21 10.09
N SER A 103 -8.07 -2.75 8.97
CA SER A 103 -9.43 -2.21 8.85
C SER A 103 -10.11 -2.78 7.61
N ASN A 104 -11.33 -3.29 7.80
CA ASN A 104 -12.22 -3.76 6.75
C ASN A 104 -13.43 -2.82 6.68
N MET A 105 -13.39 -1.86 5.80
CA MET A 105 -14.43 -0.85 5.61
C MET A 105 -15.37 -1.28 4.47
N ASP A 106 -16.18 -2.28 4.75
CA ASP A 106 -17.15 -2.88 3.83
C ASP A 106 -18.57 -2.38 4.13
N LYS A 107 -19.32 -2.01 3.09
CA LYS A 107 -20.71 -1.55 3.21
C LYS A 107 -21.64 -2.55 3.90
N LYS A 108 -21.30 -3.83 3.97
CA LYS A 108 -22.07 -4.82 4.72
C LYS A 108 -22.26 -4.44 6.18
N TYR A 109 -21.33 -3.68 6.77
CA TYR A 109 -21.41 -3.20 8.14
C TYR A 109 -22.30 -1.96 8.32
N SER A 110 -23.01 -1.53 7.30
CA SER A 110 -24.02 -0.46 7.40
C SER A 110 -25.28 -0.87 8.18
N ASP A 111 -25.36 -2.13 8.60
CA ASP A 111 -26.45 -2.60 9.45
C ASP A 111 -26.34 -1.98 10.86
N THR A 112 -27.45 -1.49 11.37
CA THR A 112 -27.54 -0.86 12.70
C THR A 112 -27.68 -1.87 13.83
N LYS A 113 -27.91 -3.15 13.54
CA LYS A 113 -27.99 -4.21 14.55
C LYS A 113 -26.61 -4.45 15.16
N MET A 114 -26.53 -4.29 16.48
CA MET A 114 -25.27 -4.49 17.21
C MET A 114 -25.30 -5.82 17.97
N LEU A 115 -24.14 -6.42 18.14
CA LEU A 115 -23.94 -7.52 19.08
C LEU A 115 -24.06 -7.02 20.52
N SER A 116 -24.41 -7.90 21.44
CA SER A 116 -24.31 -7.61 22.88
C SER A 116 -22.86 -7.42 23.30
N LYS A 117 -22.65 -6.74 24.44
CA LYS A 117 -21.30 -6.58 25.01
C LYS A 117 -20.63 -7.92 25.31
N ALA A 118 -21.39 -8.91 25.78
CA ALA A 118 -20.89 -10.24 26.11
C ALA A 118 -20.42 -11.02 24.87
N GLU A 119 -21.21 -10.98 23.78
CA GLU A 119 -20.83 -11.60 22.49
C GLU A 119 -19.59 -10.92 21.92
N THR A 120 -19.56 -9.57 21.93
CA THR A 120 -18.43 -8.78 21.47
C THR A 120 -17.15 -9.13 22.24
N GLU A 121 -17.22 -9.20 23.57
CA GLU A 121 -16.09 -9.55 24.43
C GLU A 121 -15.55 -10.95 24.11
N LYS A 122 -16.44 -11.93 23.94
CA LYS A 122 -16.07 -13.29 23.59
C LYS A 122 -15.29 -13.33 22.28
N ILE A 123 -15.85 -12.74 21.21
CA ILE A 123 -15.23 -12.72 19.88
C ILE A 123 -13.91 -11.96 19.91
N ALA A 124 -13.86 -10.79 20.56
CA ALA A 124 -12.65 -10.00 20.65
C ALA A 124 -11.51 -10.74 21.37
N LYS A 125 -11.81 -11.43 22.47
CA LYS A 125 -10.82 -12.23 23.22
C LYS A 125 -10.30 -13.41 22.40
N GLU A 126 -11.20 -14.14 21.71
CA GLU A 126 -10.83 -15.26 20.85
C GLU A 126 -9.93 -14.77 19.70
N PHE A 127 -10.26 -13.64 19.08
CA PHE A 127 -9.45 -13.02 18.05
C PHE A 127 -8.07 -12.62 18.57
N LEU A 128 -8.01 -11.88 19.68
CA LEU A 128 -6.74 -11.45 20.29
C LEU A 128 -5.86 -12.64 20.66
N LEU A 129 -6.46 -13.71 21.19
CA LEU A 129 -5.73 -14.95 21.54
C LEU A 129 -5.14 -15.64 20.31
N LYS A 130 -5.85 -15.61 19.19
CA LYS A 130 -5.36 -16.12 17.89
C LYS A 130 -4.19 -15.27 17.39
N MET A 131 -4.28 -13.94 17.52
CA MET A 131 -3.26 -13.01 17.04
C MET A 131 -1.98 -13.07 17.87
N ASP A 132 -2.08 -13.00 19.19
CA ASP A 132 -0.93 -12.95 20.08
C ASP A 132 -1.34 -13.28 21.52
N LYS A 133 -1.00 -14.48 21.99
CA LYS A 133 -1.31 -14.92 23.36
C LYS A 133 -0.68 -14.04 24.44
N SER A 134 0.51 -13.48 24.18
CA SER A 134 1.21 -12.63 25.14
C SER A 134 0.49 -11.29 25.32
N LEU A 135 -0.07 -10.75 24.23
CA LEU A 135 -0.83 -9.52 24.25
C LEU A 135 -2.09 -9.64 25.13
N VAL A 136 -2.83 -10.74 25.00
CA VAL A 136 -4.07 -10.96 25.78
C VAL A 136 -3.84 -10.90 27.28
N ASN A 137 -2.74 -11.45 27.76
CA ASN A 137 -2.43 -11.50 29.20
C ASN A 137 -2.11 -10.12 29.80
N ASP A 138 -1.68 -9.16 28.97
CA ASP A 138 -1.29 -7.82 29.41
C ASP A 138 -2.39 -6.77 29.15
N LEU A 139 -3.43 -7.13 28.40
CA LEU A 139 -4.53 -6.24 28.05
C LEU A 139 -5.63 -6.27 29.12
N LYS A 140 -5.99 -5.08 29.62
CA LYS A 140 -7.17 -4.86 30.47
C LYS A 140 -8.26 -4.19 29.66
N ASN A 141 -9.44 -4.81 29.55
CA ASN A 141 -10.60 -4.16 28.94
C ASN A 141 -10.99 -2.91 29.71
N LEU A 142 -11.25 -1.82 29.01
CA LEU A 142 -11.74 -0.57 29.58
C LEU A 142 -13.25 -0.43 29.41
N TRP A 143 -13.74 -0.69 28.20
CA TRP A 143 -15.16 -0.58 27.86
C TRP A 143 -15.48 -1.27 26.54
N ILE A 144 -16.78 -1.52 26.32
CA ILE A 144 -17.32 -2.07 25.09
C ILE A 144 -18.51 -1.18 24.70
N GLU A 145 -18.38 -0.48 23.55
CA GLU A 145 -19.36 0.48 23.09
C GLU A 145 -19.47 0.47 21.57
N ARG A 146 -20.58 0.99 21.04
CA ARG A 146 -20.74 1.20 19.60
C ARG A 146 -19.68 2.17 19.08
N HIS A 147 -19.17 1.88 17.89
CA HIS A 147 -18.23 2.70 17.15
C HIS A 147 -18.69 2.81 15.71
N ASP A 148 -18.77 4.03 15.22
CA ASP A 148 -19.20 4.36 13.87
C ASP A 148 -18.03 4.90 13.05
N GLU A 149 -17.95 4.48 11.79
CA GLU A 149 -17.01 4.99 10.76
C GLU A 149 -17.83 5.37 9.52
N GLU A 150 -17.40 6.37 8.77
CA GLU A 150 -18.08 6.81 7.56
C GLU A 150 -17.26 6.48 6.32
N ILE A 151 -17.93 5.92 5.31
CA ILE A 151 -17.37 5.70 3.98
C ILE A 151 -18.27 6.28 2.88
N LEU A 152 -17.73 6.43 1.69
CA LEU A 152 -18.48 6.81 0.48
C LEU A 152 -18.83 5.54 -0.32
N VAL A 153 -20.13 5.28 -0.47
CA VAL A 153 -20.63 4.23 -1.36
C VAL A 153 -21.44 4.89 -2.47
N ASN A 154 -21.00 4.76 -3.71
CA ASN A 154 -21.64 5.42 -4.86
C ASN A 154 -21.84 6.94 -4.66
N GLY A 155 -20.88 7.61 -4.01
CA GLY A 155 -20.92 9.04 -3.75
C GLY A 155 -21.81 9.46 -2.56
N GLN A 156 -22.39 8.51 -1.83
CA GLN A 156 -23.23 8.76 -0.65
C GLN A 156 -22.49 8.35 0.63
N ASN A 157 -22.52 9.21 1.66
CA ASN A 157 -22.01 8.86 2.96
C ASN A 157 -22.81 7.69 3.56
N THR A 158 -22.09 6.65 3.93
CA THR A 158 -22.64 5.45 4.54
C THR A 158 -21.94 5.22 5.88
N VAL A 159 -22.72 5.12 6.96
CA VAL A 159 -22.22 4.83 8.29
C VAL A 159 -22.04 3.33 8.45
N LEU A 160 -20.83 2.91 8.78
CA LEU A 160 -20.49 1.55 9.18
C LEU A 160 -20.45 1.50 10.71
N ALA A 161 -21.03 0.47 11.29
CA ALA A 161 -21.13 0.36 12.75
C ALA A 161 -20.64 -1.01 13.25
N GLY A 162 -19.94 -0.98 14.37
CA GLY A 162 -19.50 -2.17 15.09
C GLY A 162 -19.39 -1.93 16.59
N MET A 163 -19.20 -3.00 17.34
CA MET A 163 -18.96 -2.93 18.79
C MET A 163 -17.45 -2.93 19.07
N LYS A 164 -16.96 -1.86 19.66
CA LYS A 164 -15.53 -1.67 19.97
C LYS A 164 -15.19 -2.19 21.36
N TYR A 165 -14.36 -3.22 21.41
CA TYR A 165 -13.73 -3.74 22.61
C TYR A 165 -12.39 -3.02 22.79
N LYS A 166 -12.33 -1.98 23.65
CA LYS A 166 -11.11 -1.18 23.90
C LYS A 166 -10.38 -1.67 25.13
N CYS A 167 -9.05 -1.84 24.96
CA CYS A 167 -8.16 -2.28 26.02
C CYS A 167 -7.00 -1.31 26.26
N TYR A 168 -6.45 -1.38 27.47
CA TYR A 168 -5.21 -0.71 27.88
C TYR A 168 -4.17 -1.73 28.30
N ARG A 169 -2.93 -1.52 27.85
CA ARG A 169 -1.77 -2.33 28.21
C ARG A 169 -0.85 -1.53 29.14
N SER A 170 -0.82 -1.93 30.40
CA SER A 170 -0.10 -1.19 31.45
C SER A 170 1.41 -1.24 31.29
N SER A 171 1.96 -2.37 30.82
CA SER A 171 3.40 -2.57 30.64
C SER A 171 4.01 -1.60 29.63
N GLN A 172 3.27 -1.27 28.57
CA GLN A 172 3.71 -0.42 27.46
C GLN A 172 3.05 0.98 27.47
N LYS A 173 2.06 1.19 28.36
CA LYS A 173 1.26 2.43 28.47
C LYS A 173 0.60 2.79 27.15
N ASP A 174 0.05 1.81 26.45
CA ASP A 174 -0.62 1.95 25.17
C ASP A 174 -1.99 1.27 25.14
N TYR A 175 -2.68 1.40 24.02
CA TYR A 175 -4.02 0.89 23.83
C TYR A 175 -4.04 -0.10 22.67
N ALA A 176 -5.02 -1.03 22.74
CA ALA A 176 -5.43 -1.88 21.65
C ALA A 176 -6.95 -1.96 21.60
N TRP A 177 -7.52 -2.27 20.44
CA TRP A 177 -8.96 -2.52 20.31
C TRP A 177 -9.27 -3.48 19.18
N VAL A 178 -10.42 -4.11 19.34
CA VAL A 178 -11.07 -4.92 18.32
C VAL A 178 -12.46 -4.34 18.11
N ILE A 179 -12.84 -4.08 16.86
CA ILE A 179 -14.22 -3.68 16.50
C ILE A 179 -14.86 -4.87 15.80
N VAL A 180 -16.00 -5.31 16.34
CA VAL A 180 -16.73 -6.49 15.86
C VAL A 180 -18.02 -6.03 15.18
N GLY A 181 -18.23 -6.48 13.94
CA GLY A 181 -19.42 -6.21 13.15
C GLY A 181 -20.63 -7.02 13.63
N PHE A 182 -21.79 -6.67 13.12
CA PHE A 182 -23.08 -7.31 13.46
C PHE A 182 -23.12 -8.81 13.15
N ASP A 183 -22.29 -9.27 12.21
CA ASP A 183 -22.16 -10.66 11.77
C ASP A 183 -21.12 -11.47 12.57
N GLY A 184 -20.52 -10.86 13.60
CA GLY A 184 -19.47 -11.46 14.41
C GLY A 184 -18.07 -11.41 13.79
N SER A 185 -17.91 -10.88 12.59
CA SER A 185 -16.59 -10.70 11.99
C SER A 185 -15.86 -9.50 12.59
N VAL A 186 -14.52 -9.56 12.63
CA VAL A 186 -13.70 -8.43 13.08
C VAL A 186 -13.56 -7.43 11.93
N MET A 187 -14.07 -6.23 12.14
CA MET A 187 -13.95 -5.11 11.20
C MET A 187 -12.60 -4.44 11.31
N THR A 188 -12.14 -4.19 12.53
CA THR A 188 -10.90 -3.45 12.79
C THR A 188 -10.17 -4.04 13.98
N PHE A 189 -8.89 -4.15 13.85
CA PHE A 189 -7.96 -4.41 14.94
C PHE A 189 -6.82 -3.39 14.87
N GLU A 190 -6.45 -2.80 16.00
CA GLU A 190 -5.25 -1.99 16.14
C GLU A 190 -4.61 -2.21 17.51
N ARG A 191 -3.28 -2.20 17.55
CA ARG A 191 -2.46 -2.33 18.78
C ARG A 191 -1.35 -1.28 18.82
N ASN A 192 -0.68 -1.18 19.94
CA ASN A 192 0.45 -0.28 20.19
C ASN A 192 0.08 1.21 20.02
N ILE A 193 -1.16 1.58 20.35
CA ILE A 193 -1.68 2.94 20.14
C ILE A 193 -1.36 3.83 21.33
N LYS A 194 -0.58 4.87 21.10
CA LYS A 194 -0.25 5.89 22.09
C LYS A 194 -1.25 7.04 22.03
N TRP A 195 -1.54 7.59 23.22
CA TRP A 195 -2.52 8.63 23.40
C TRP A 195 -1.97 9.76 24.25
N ASN A 196 -2.17 11.01 23.82
CA ASN A 196 -1.90 12.19 24.64
C ASN A 196 -3.12 12.50 25.49
N THR A 197 -3.04 12.22 26.79
CA THR A 197 -4.15 12.43 27.74
C THR A 197 -4.47 13.90 27.99
N ILE A 198 -3.46 14.78 27.86
CA ILE A 198 -3.66 16.24 28.04
C ILE A 198 -4.39 16.82 26.81
N ALA A 199 -3.91 16.50 25.63
CA ALA A 199 -4.51 16.98 24.37
C ALA A 199 -5.73 16.15 23.92
N GLN A 200 -6.09 15.10 24.66
CA GLN A 200 -7.21 14.18 24.37
C GLN A 200 -7.18 13.66 22.92
N LYS A 201 -5.98 13.34 22.41
CA LYS A 201 -5.83 12.87 21.03
C LYS A 201 -4.84 11.72 20.90
N ARG A 202 -5.07 10.87 19.90
CA ARG A 202 -4.15 9.83 19.48
C ARG A 202 -2.84 10.46 18.96
N ILE A 203 -1.69 9.90 19.38
CA ILE A 203 -0.35 10.27 18.92
C ILE A 203 0.04 9.39 17.75
N THR A 204 -0.09 8.07 17.91
CA THR A 204 0.26 7.09 16.88
C THR A 204 -0.45 7.39 15.56
N GLU A 205 0.26 7.36 14.45
CA GLU A 205 -0.24 7.62 13.11
C GLU A 205 -1.43 6.70 12.76
N LYS A 206 -2.41 7.25 12.04
CA LYS A 206 -3.67 6.56 11.73
C LYS A 206 -3.68 6.00 10.29
N TRP A 207 -2.65 5.26 9.91
CA TRP A 207 -2.46 4.75 8.56
C TRP A 207 -3.63 3.92 8.00
N LEU A 208 -4.46 3.34 8.88
CA LEU A 208 -5.62 2.53 8.51
C LEU A 208 -6.91 3.35 8.31
N HIS A 209 -6.86 4.68 8.44
CA HIS A 209 -8.03 5.55 8.38
C HIS A 209 -7.95 6.53 7.22
N ASP A 210 -8.82 6.41 6.25
CA ASP A 210 -8.86 7.26 5.07
C ASP A 210 -9.08 8.74 5.39
N SER A 211 -9.86 9.06 6.43
CA SER A 211 -10.03 10.44 6.90
C SER A 211 -8.71 11.09 7.28
N TRP A 212 -7.86 10.38 8.02
CA TRP A 212 -6.54 10.86 8.40
C TRP A 212 -5.61 10.96 7.19
N LEU A 213 -5.62 9.97 6.27
CA LEU A 213 -4.83 10.02 5.04
C LEU A 213 -5.16 11.27 4.21
N LYS A 214 -6.45 11.60 4.09
CA LYS A 214 -6.92 12.83 3.41
C LYS A 214 -6.43 14.11 4.11
N GLU A 215 -6.52 14.19 5.44
CA GLU A 215 -6.04 15.33 6.23
C GLU A 215 -4.54 15.57 6.05
N GLN A 216 -3.75 14.49 5.97
CA GLN A 216 -2.31 14.56 5.74
C GLN A 216 -1.96 14.85 4.28
N LYS A 217 -2.94 14.97 3.38
CA LYS A 217 -2.74 15.13 1.93
C LYS A 217 -1.90 14.00 1.33
N ILE A 218 -2.03 12.81 1.89
CA ILE A 218 -1.35 11.64 1.39
C ILE A 218 -2.07 11.20 0.11
N VAL A 219 -1.37 11.28 -1.01
CA VAL A 219 -1.86 10.79 -2.29
C VAL A 219 -1.63 9.29 -2.32
N VAL A 220 -2.70 8.52 -2.38
CA VAL A 220 -2.60 7.10 -2.73
C VAL A 220 -2.32 7.06 -4.23
N GLN A 221 -1.35 6.25 -4.66
CA GLN A 221 -1.00 6.15 -6.08
C GLN A 221 -2.22 5.82 -6.93
N SER A 222 -2.27 6.41 -8.11
CA SER A 222 -3.28 6.03 -9.10
C SER A 222 -3.03 4.60 -9.61
N GLU A 223 -4.06 3.95 -10.12
CA GLU A 223 -3.93 2.64 -10.79
C GLU A 223 -2.90 2.69 -11.92
N GLU A 224 -2.82 3.82 -12.62
CA GLU A 224 -1.84 4.05 -13.68
C GLU A 224 -0.40 4.02 -13.15
N GLU A 225 -0.14 4.71 -12.03
CA GLU A 225 1.19 4.71 -11.41
C GLU A 225 1.57 3.34 -10.85
N ILE A 226 0.61 2.62 -10.24
CA ILE A 226 0.81 1.25 -9.76
C ILE A 226 1.19 0.34 -10.92
N LEU A 227 0.45 0.42 -12.03
CA LEU A 227 0.72 -0.38 -13.22
C LEU A 227 2.08 -0.01 -13.85
N LYS A 228 2.40 1.28 -13.98
CA LYS A 228 3.71 1.74 -14.48
C LYS A 228 4.88 1.20 -13.65
N ASN A 229 4.81 1.31 -12.33
CA ASN A 229 5.85 0.81 -11.43
C ASN A 229 6.01 -0.71 -11.55
N MET A 230 4.92 -1.43 -11.66
CA MET A 230 4.96 -2.88 -11.84
C MET A 230 5.59 -3.26 -13.19
N VAL A 231 5.22 -2.57 -14.28
CA VAL A 231 5.83 -2.77 -15.61
C VAL A 231 7.32 -2.45 -15.58
N GLU A 232 7.70 -1.36 -14.95
CA GLU A 232 9.11 -0.98 -14.79
C GLU A 232 9.90 -2.06 -14.05
N GLU A 233 9.40 -2.50 -12.92
CA GLU A 233 10.11 -3.44 -12.06
C GLU A 233 10.19 -4.86 -12.64
N THR A 234 9.11 -5.34 -13.27
CA THR A 234 9.02 -6.74 -13.70
C THR A 234 9.38 -6.97 -15.16
N PHE A 235 9.20 -5.95 -16.01
CA PHE A 235 9.49 -6.05 -17.43
C PHE A 235 10.70 -5.20 -17.84
N ALA A 236 10.63 -3.87 -17.76
CA ALA A 236 11.71 -3.03 -18.29
C ALA A 236 13.05 -3.27 -17.57
N ASN A 237 13.04 -3.27 -16.25
CA ASN A 237 14.21 -3.63 -15.48
C ASN A 237 14.31 -5.15 -15.30
N GLY A 238 13.26 -5.80 -14.80
CA GLY A 238 13.29 -7.21 -14.45
C GLY A 238 13.71 -8.11 -15.59
N ALA A 239 12.96 -8.12 -16.69
CA ALA A 239 13.20 -9.02 -17.81
C ALA A 239 14.34 -8.55 -18.74
N LEU A 240 14.50 -7.23 -18.94
CA LEU A 240 15.41 -6.71 -19.98
C LEU A 240 16.74 -6.21 -19.42
N ASN A 241 16.76 -5.32 -18.45
CA ASN A 241 18.00 -4.72 -17.94
C ASN A 241 18.71 -5.57 -16.87
N GLU A 242 17.96 -6.04 -15.85
CA GLU A 242 18.53 -6.76 -14.71
C GLU A 242 18.56 -8.28 -14.88
N LEU A 243 17.84 -8.81 -15.87
CA LEU A 243 17.73 -10.24 -16.14
C LEU A 243 17.26 -11.02 -14.89
N ASN A 244 16.23 -10.50 -14.23
CA ASN A 244 15.68 -11.01 -12.97
C ASN A 244 14.44 -11.86 -13.24
N THR A 245 14.61 -13.17 -13.36
CA THR A 245 13.51 -14.11 -13.63
C THR A 245 12.50 -14.21 -12.49
N GLU A 246 12.89 -13.91 -11.25
CA GLU A 246 11.95 -13.86 -10.14
C GLU A 246 10.99 -12.65 -10.25
N ALA A 247 11.49 -11.48 -10.63
CA ALA A 247 10.65 -10.34 -10.94
C ALA A 247 9.68 -10.65 -12.11
N MET A 248 10.14 -11.37 -13.13
CA MET A 248 9.28 -11.84 -14.22
C MET A 248 8.12 -12.71 -13.71
N ARG A 249 8.37 -13.71 -12.84
CA ARG A 249 7.31 -14.55 -12.25
C ARG A 249 6.22 -13.75 -11.55
N GLN A 250 6.58 -12.63 -11.01
CA GLN A 250 5.67 -11.78 -10.26
C GLN A 250 4.81 -10.86 -11.14
N GLY A 251 5.36 -10.37 -12.25
CA GLY A 251 4.67 -9.45 -13.17
C GLY A 251 3.92 -10.12 -14.31
N PHE A 252 4.20 -11.40 -14.57
CA PHE A 252 3.62 -12.12 -15.70
C PHE A 252 2.75 -13.29 -15.23
N HIS A 253 1.60 -13.48 -15.89
CA HIS A 253 0.76 -14.66 -15.66
C HIS A 253 1.49 -15.92 -16.13
N PRO A 254 1.34 -17.09 -15.48
CA PRO A 254 1.98 -18.33 -15.92
C PRO A 254 1.68 -18.68 -17.40
N ASP A 255 0.48 -18.38 -17.89
CA ASP A 255 0.07 -18.61 -19.28
C ASP A 255 0.41 -17.45 -20.24
N PHE A 256 1.20 -16.48 -19.79
CA PHE A 256 1.68 -15.38 -20.64
C PHE A 256 2.45 -15.92 -21.83
N ALA A 257 2.29 -15.27 -22.99
CA ALA A 257 3.11 -15.52 -24.17
C ALA A 257 3.47 -14.23 -24.91
N ILE A 258 4.67 -14.20 -25.48
CA ILE A 258 5.02 -13.27 -26.54
C ILE A 258 4.46 -13.83 -27.85
N LEU A 259 3.69 -13.02 -28.58
CA LEU A 259 3.07 -13.39 -29.84
C LEU A 259 3.89 -12.83 -31.00
N ILE A 260 4.38 -13.70 -31.86
CA ILE A 260 5.30 -13.38 -32.95
C ILE A 260 4.70 -13.87 -34.27
N ALA A 261 4.54 -12.98 -35.22
CA ALA A 261 4.16 -13.36 -36.58
C ALA A 261 5.35 -14.03 -37.28
N LYS A 262 5.16 -15.23 -37.80
CA LYS A 262 6.17 -15.97 -38.57
C LYS A 262 5.51 -16.49 -39.84
N GLU A 263 5.76 -15.81 -40.96
CA GLU A 263 5.06 -16.02 -42.23
C GLU A 263 3.54 -15.88 -42.07
N ASN A 264 2.77 -16.93 -42.33
CA ASN A 264 1.31 -16.97 -42.19
C ASN A 264 0.86 -17.58 -40.83
N ASN A 265 1.80 -17.83 -39.91
CA ASN A 265 1.51 -18.49 -38.64
C ASN A 265 1.77 -17.54 -37.44
N LEU A 266 1.05 -17.78 -36.36
CA LEU A 266 1.30 -17.14 -35.08
C LEU A 266 2.15 -18.07 -34.20
N PHE A 267 3.40 -17.68 -33.97
CA PHE A 267 4.28 -18.34 -32.99
C PHE A 267 4.04 -17.75 -31.60
N ARG A 268 4.01 -18.61 -30.59
CA ARG A 268 3.83 -18.24 -29.19
C ARG A 268 5.08 -18.65 -28.42
N LEU A 269 5.77 -17.67 -27.83
CA LEU A 269 6.87 -17.92 -26.90
C LEU A 269 6.30 -17.82 -25.47
N PRO A 270 6.07 -18.96 -24.78
CA PRO A 270 5.54 -18.97 -23.42
C PRO A 270 6.51 -18.34 -22.41
N LEU A 271 5.99 -17.87 -21.28
CA LEU A 271 6.77 -17.25 -20.21
C LEU A 271 7.96 -18.11 -19.79
N HIS A 272 7.73 -19.40 -19.56
CA HIS A 272 8.78 -20.30 -19.06
C HIS A 272 9.95 -20.45 -20.04
N ASP A 273 9.69 -20.47 -21.36
CA ASP A 273 10.74 -20.54 -22.36
C ASP A 273 11.46 -19.20 -22.51
N TRP A 274 10.71 -18.08 -22.45
CA TRP A 274 11.35 -16.76 -22.42
C TRP A 274 12.25 -16.58 -21.19
N MET A 275 11.84 -17.06 -20.02
CA MET A 275 12.67 -17.01 -18.82
C MET A 275 13.97 -17.83 -18.97
N LYS A 276 13.93 -18.98 -19.65
CA LYS A 276 15.16 -19.74 -19.97
C LYS A 276 16.12 -18.91 -20.83
N VAL A 277 15.59 -18.25 -21.87
CA VAL A 277 16.39 -17.35 -22.73
C VAL A 277 17.04 -16.22 -21.90
N VAL A 278 16.28 -15.64 -20.94
CA VAL A 278 16.81 -14.60 -20.05
C VAL A 278 17.93 -15.16 -19.15
N GLU A 279 17.75 -16.36 -18.59
CA GLU A 279 18.77 -17.00 -17.74
C GLU A 279 20.03 -17.40 -18.53
N GLU A 280 19.87 -17.95 -19.73
CA GLU A 280 21.00 -18.27 -20.61
C GLU A 280 21.81 -17.02 -20.96
N TYR A 281 21.10 -15.90 -21.21
CA TYR A 281 21.76 -14.61 -21.45
C TYR A 281 22.51 -14.14 -20.21
N LYS A 282 21.89 -14.19 -19.04
CA LYS A 282 22.49 -13.83 -17.75
C LYS A 282 23.76 -14.64 -17.45
N ASN A 283 23.75 -15.92 -17.80
CA ASN A 283 24.88 -16.84 -17.60
C ASN A 283 25.95 -16.75 -18.69
N SER A 284 25.84 -15.79 -19.60
CA SER A 284 26.81 -15.56 -20.68
C SER A 284 27.60 -14.26 -20.42
N PRO A 285 28.76 -14.32 -19.73
CA PRO A 285 29.50 -13.11 -19.29
C PRO A 285 29.87 -12.17 -20.42
N GLY A 286 30.17 -12.68 -21.60
CA GLY A 286 30.46 -11.88 -22.79
C GLY A 286 29.25 -11.08 -23.28
N LYS A 287 28.05 -11.69 -23.24
CA LYS A 287 26.79 -11.02 -23.61
C LYS A 287 26.42 -9.95 -22.58
N VAL A 288 26.55 -10.24 -21.30
CA VAL A 288 26.24 -9.28 -20.23
C VAL A 288 27.17 -8.07 -20.30
N LYS A 289 28.49 -8.28 -20.50
CA LYS A 289 29.49 -7.21 -20.63
C LYS A 289 29.35 -6.38 -21.90
N SER A 290 28.62 -6.87 -22.91
CA SER A 290 28.45 -6.15 -24.18
C SER A 290 27.63 -4.86 -24.05
N GLY A 291 26.88 -4.68 -22.97
CA GLY A 291 25.99 -3.53 -22.76
C GLY A 291 24.72 -3.53 -23.64
N ILE A 292 24.48 -4.60 -24.41
CA ILE A 292 23.32 -4.70 -25.33
C ILE A 292 21.98 -4.55 -24.57
N ARG A 293 21.96 -4.98 -23.31
CA ARG A 293 20.77 -4.89 -22.43
C ARG A 293 20.73 -3.62 -21.55
N ASN A 294 21.64 -2.68 -21.72
CA ASN A 294 21.57 -1.38 -21.05
C ASN A 294 20.64 -0.48 -21.85
N LEU A 295 19.35 -0.58 -21.59
CA LEU A 295 18.31 0.08 -22.36
C LEU A 295 17.69 1.22 -21.56
N ASP A 296 17.61 2.40 -22.18
CA ASP A 296 16.67 3.43 -21.76
C ASP A 296 15.27 3.02 -22.20
N TYR A 297 14.25 3.45 -21.47
CA TYR A 297 12.86 3.07 -21.77
C TYR A 297 11.87 4.18 -21.44
N THR A 298 10.70 4.09 -22.08
CA THR A 298 9.49 4.81 -21.69
C THR A 298 8.35 3.83 -21.48
N ILE A 299 7.47 4.13 -20.52
CA ILE A 299 6.28 3.34 -20.20
C ILE A 299 5.07 4.26 -20.27
N GLU A 300 4.13 3.92 -21.11
CA GLU A 300 2.88 4.64 -21.33
C GLU A 300 1.71 3.69 -21.12
N VAL A 301 0.89 3.94 -20.11
CA VAL A 301 -0.38 3.22 -19.92
C VAL A 301 -1.37 3.84 -20.88
N LEU A 302 -1.75 3.08 -21.90
CA LEU A 302 -2.67 3.59 -22.96
C LEU A 302 -4.11 3.65 -22.45
N GLU A 303 -4.52 2.65 -21.69
CA GLU A 303 -5.89 2.56 -21.18
C GLU A 303 -5.98 1.58 -20.02
N ILE A 304 -6.85 1.90 -19.06
CA ILE A 304 -7.29 1.00 -17.98
C ILE A 304 -8.81 1.01 -17.97
N ILE A 305 -9.42 -0.16 -18.19
CA ILE A 305 -10.88 -0.34 -18.11
C ILE A 305 -11.15 -1.53 -17.17
N GLY A 306 -11.71 -1.22 -16.01
CA GLY A 306 -12.00 -2.25 -15.03
C GLY A 306 -10.74 -2.98 -14.56
N ASN A 307 -10.71 -4.30 -14.76
CA ASN A 307 -9.57 -5.14 -14.44
C ASN A 307 -8.64 -5.44 -15.62
N THR A 308 -8.75 -4.69 -16.72
CA THR A 308 -7.93 -4.86 -17.93
C THR A 308 -7.16 -3.58 -18.24
N ALA A 309 -5.96 -3.72 -18.77
CA ALA A 309 -5.15 -2.59 -19.21
C ALA A 309 -4.29 -2.93 -20.44
N VAL A 310 -3.91 -1.88 -21.17
CA VAL A 310 -2.93 -1.95 -22.25
C VAL A 310 -1.80 -0.95 -21.96
N VAL A 311 -0.55 -1.44 -22.05
CA VAL A 311 0.65 -0.65 -21.83
C VAL A 311 1.54 -0.72 -23.05
N LYS A 312 2.05 0.44 -23.47
CA LYS A 312 3.09 0.57 -24.49
C LYS A 312 4.43 0.84 -23.79
N THR A 313 5.45 0.09 -24.17
CA THR A 313 6.82 0.36 -23.76
C THR A 313 7.70 0.59 -24.98
N GLN A 314 8.63 1.52 -24.87
CA GLN A 314 9.61 1.79 -25.92
C GLN A 314 11.00 1.69 -25.31
N PHE A 315 11.89 0.98 -26.01
CA PHE A 315 13.26 0.76 -25.57
C PHE A 315 14.23 1.44 -26.53
N PHE A 316 15.21 2.08 -25.95
CA PHE A 316 16.21 2.85 -26.68
C PHE A 316 17.61 2.36 -26.30
N ARG A 317 18.51 2.39 -27.29
CA ARG A 317 19.95 2.25 -27.09
C ARG A 317 20.63 3.41 -27.81
N ASP A 318 21.54 4.11 -27.10
CA ASP A 318 22.22 5.30 -27.62
C ASP A 318 21.21 6.33 -28.20
N LYS A 319 20.09 6.55 -27.47
CA LYS A 319 18.97 7.43 -27.86
C LYS A 319 18.21 6.98 -29.12
N LYS A 320 18.52 5.84 -29.69
CA LYS A 320 17.83 5.30 -30.88
C LYS A 320 16.78 4.29 -30.44
N LEU A 321 15.54 4.48 -30.89
CA LEU A 321 14.43 3.54 -30.66
C LEU A 321 14.75 2.21 -31.36
N ILE A 322 14.71 1.10 -30.60
CA ILE A 322 15.03 -0.23 -31.09
C ILE A 322 13.87 -1.22 -31.00
N ILE A 323 12.99 -1.06 -30.00
CA ILE A 323 11.82 -1.93 -29.78
C ILE A 323 10.64 -1.07 -29.30
N THR A 324 9.44 -1.36 -29.80
CA THR A 324 8.17 -0.94 -29.20
C THR A 324 7.36 -2.18 -28.88
N ASP A 325 7.00 -2.34 -27.62
CA ASP A 325 6.15 -3.43 -27.13
C ASP A 325 4.76 -2.91 -26.74
N TYR A 326 3.75 -3.74 -26.99
CA TYR A 326 2.40 -3.58 -26.45
C TYR A 326 2.07 -4.79 -25.57
N LEU A 327 1.75 -4.54 -24.32
CA LEU A 327 1.43 -5.56 -23.34
C LEU A 327 -0.03 -5.43 -22.90
N SER A 328 -0.71 -6.56 -22.83
CA SER A 328 -2.05 -6.65 -22.24
C SER A 328 -1.93 -7.14 -20.81
N TYR A 329 -2.66 -6.52 -19.92
CA TYR A 329 -2.67 -6.82 -18.47
C TYR A 329 -4.07 -7.15 -17.99
N ILE A 330 -4.14 -8.05 -17.00
CA ILE A 330 -5.34 -8.35 -16.22
C ILE A 330 -5.01 -8.15 -14.74
N LYS A 331 -5.91 -7.52 -14.00
CA LYS A 331 -5.80 -7.35 -12.55
C LYS A 331 -6.42 -8.56 -11.85
N TYR A 332 -5.60 -9.27 -11.10
CA TYR A 332 -5.95 -10.40 -10.25
C TYR A 332 -6.01 -9.95 -8.77
N PRO A 333 -6.50 -10.80 -7.85
CA PRO A 333 -6.50 -10.48 -6.41
C PRO A 333 -5.13 -10.16 -5.81
N ASP A 334 -4.05 -10.65 -6.45
CA ASP A 334 -2.64 -10.42 -6.07
C ASP A 334 -1.95 -9.33 -6.91
N GLY A 335 -2.68 -8.60 -7.77
CA GLY A 335 -2.18 -7.48 -8.55
C GLY A 335 -2.28 -7.67 -10.06
N TRP A 336 -1.69 -6.72 -10.79
CA TRP A 336 -1.64 -6.76 -12.24
C TRP A 336 -0.68 -7.83 -12.76
N LYS A 337 -1.10 -8.57 -13.80
CA LYS A 337 -0.25 -9.55 -14.51
C LYS A 337 -0.32 -9.32 -16.01
N ALA A 338 0.83 -9.28 -16.66
CA ALA A 338 0.90 -9.33 -18.12
C ALA A 338 0.40 -10.70 -18.60
N VAL A 339 -0.48 -10.70 -19.62
CA VAL A 339 -1.07 -11.93 -20.18
C VAL A 339 -0.65 -12.16 -21.62
N ALA A 340 -0.29 -11.11 -22.36
CA ALA A 340 0.21 -11.20 -23.73
C ALA A 340 1.12 -10.00 -24.05
N LYS A 341 2.04 -10.20 -25.00
CA LYS A 341 2.87 -9.16 -25.58
C LYS A 341 3.01 -9.32 -27.08
N VAL A 342 2.96 -8.20 -27.81
CA VAL A 342 3.40 -8.10 -29.20
C VAL A 342 4.48 -7.04 -29.32
N SER A 343 5.43 -7.24 -30.24
CA SER A 343 6.60 -6.37 -30.41
C SER A 343 6.71 -5.87 -31.84
N ASN A 344 7.18 -4.64 -31.99
CA ASN A 344 7.72 -4.12 -33.23
C ASN A 344 9.22 -3.84 -33.02
N GLU A 345 10.07 -4.56 -33.75
CA GLU A 345 11.51 -4.34 -33.78
C GLU A 345 11.85 -3.30 -34.85
N HIS A 346 12.49 -2.19 -34.45
CA HIS A 346 12.89 -1.11 -35.36
C HIS A 346 14.30 -1.36 -35.97
N ILE A 347 15.03 -2.35 -35.43
CA ILE A 347 16.28 -2.87 -35.97
C ILE A 347 16.26 -4.39 -35.91
N THR A 348 16.98 -5.05 -36.79
CA THR A 348 17.05 -6.51 -36.81
C THR A 348 17.69 -7.07 -35.54
N ASN A 349 16.98 -8.01 -34.89
CA ASN A 349 17.42 -8.70 -33.67
C ASN A 349 18.03 -7.76 -32.60
N PRO A 350 17.24 -6.78 -32.06
CA PRO A 350 17.74 -5.71 -31.22
C PRO A 350 18.36 -6.18 -29.90
N LEU A 351 18.01 -7.36 -29.43
CA LEU A 351 18.50 -7.95 -28.20
C LEU A 351 19.53 -9.08 -28.40
N HIS A 352 19.92 -9.32 -29.64
CA HIS A 352 20.86 -10.37 -30.07
C HIS A 352 20.47 -11.75 -29.48
N LEU A 353 19.18 -12.10 -29.63
CA LEU A 353 18.65 -13.38 -29.21
C LEU A 353 18.78 -14.41 -30.33
N ASN A 354 19.11 -15.64 -29.96
CA ASN A 354 19.06 -16.79 -30.85
C ASN A 354 17.69 -17.47 -30.66
N LEU A 355 16.65 -16.98 -31.33
CA LEU A 355 15.28 -17.52 -31.27
C LEU A 355 14.96 -18.31 -32.55
#